data_299e8e16a3925b45caece2c982f7f243
#
_entry.id   299e8e16a3925b45caece2c982f7f243
#
_cell.length_a   1.000
_cell.length_b   1.000
_cell.length_c   1.000
_cell.angle_alpha   90.00
_cell.angle_beta   90.00
_cell.angle_gamma   90.00
#
_symmetry.space_group_name_H-M   'P 1'
#
loop_
_entity.id
_entity.type
_entity.pdbx_description
1 polymer ?
#
loop_
_entity_poly.entity_id
_entity_poly.type
_entity_poly.pdbx_seq_one_letter_code
_entity_poly.pdbx_strand_id
1 'polypeptide(L)'
;MKKYKKIFAVVALLALSAGILSACGGQAGGGGAPYTIGISNPFISSEYRTQMIDELIETNKEYMDLGLTEELVIESFDTDVAGQIEQIENLMNQGVDALLVNPGDAVALNQILEEAVAEGILVISIDQEIEAEGVINVGHDQYEWAKISADWFAAKLQEGDVVLIEGFIGHPANDLRMSAVADAFAPYPGINVLASESGFWDEATGQQVMSDFLAAYPNLDGYWTQDGMAIGALEAVIAANPDPMPLPVGEARVKFLKLWAEMLEQNPDFETIAVANAPGVNSTALRIAVELLEGKELSAGVLGGQYGTTIVIPIPYVVTPENFEEVYAEFKDYPDSYLLSGIMTRDEVLSEFFGE
;
A
#
# COMPACT_ATOMS: atom_id res chain seq x y z
N MET A 1 54.60 47.02 33.11
CA MET A 1 54.44 48.06 34.14
C MET A 1 52.96 48.35 34.36
N LYS A 2 52.55 48.13 35.60
CA LYS A 2 51.53 48.79 36.42
C LYS A 2 50.11 48.77 35.88
N LYS A 3 49.16 48.01 36.49
CA LYS A 3 48.54 48.21 37.84
C LYS A 3 47.25 49.00 37.65
N TYR A 4 46.07 48.66 38.13
CA TYR A 4 45.42 48.17 39.31
C TYR A 4 43.89 48.38 39.05
N LYS A 5 43.02 47.44 39.31
CA LYS A 5 42.28 47.13 40.54
C LYS A 5 40.98 47.93 40.73
N LYS A 6 39.86 47.13 40.83
CA LYS A 6 38.92 47.10 41.94
C LYS A 6 37.83 48.19 41.95
N ILE A 7 36.63 48.07 42.42
CA ILE A 7 35.95 47.25 43.46
C ILE A 7 34.43 47.59 43.42
N PHE A 8 33.57 46.64 43.67
CA PHE A 8 32.32 46.62 44.49
C PHE A 8 31.33 47.81 44.43
N ALA A 9 30.03 47.69 44.66
CA ALA A 9 29.12 46.84 45.41
C ALA A 9 27.69 47.23 45.06
N VAL A 10 26.76 46.27 44.98
CA VAL A 10 25.68 45.95 45.94
C VAL A 10 24.81 47.13 46.31
N VAL A 11 23.48 47.00 46.04
CA VAL A 11 22.41 46.96 47.03
C VAL A 11 21.07 46.63 46.35
N ALA A 12 20.42 45.61 46.87
CA ALA A 12 19.03 45.20 46.63
C ALA A 12 18.03 46.20 47.21
N LEU A 13 16.83 46.22 46.67
CA LEU A 13 15.59 46.27 47.51
C LEU A 13 14.33 45.84 46.74
N LEU A 14 13.67 44.94 47.36
CA LEU A 14 12.31 44.41 47.24
C LEU A 14 11.22 45.42 46.88
N ALA A 15 10.27 44.98 46.08
CA ALA A 15 8.85 45.26 46.29
C ALA A 15 7.99 44.09 45.83
N LEU A 16 7.35 43.45 46.78
CA LEU A 16 6.24 42.50 46.64
C LEU A 16 5.06 43.13 45.94
N SER A 17 4.44 42.44 45.02
CA SER A 17 3.01 42.52 44.82
C SER A 17 2.47 41.14 44.45
N ALA A 18 1.72 40.55 45.36
CA ALA A 18 0.96 39.33 45.20
C ALA A 18 -0.24 39.62 44.26
N GLY A 19 -0.50 38.68 43.35
CA GLY A 19 -1.63 38.73 42.44
C GLY A 19 -1.99 37.34 41.94
N ILE A 20 -2.75 36.65 42.78
CA ILE A 20 -3.82 35.68 42.46
C ILE A 20 -3.51 34.59 41.47
N LEU A 21 -3.24 33.38 42.00
CA LEU A 21 -3.45 32.10 41.37
C LEU A 21 -4.95 31.94 41.01
N SER A 22 -5.23 31.82 39.72
CA SER A 22 -6.39 31.11 39.22
C SER A 22 -5.88 29.82 38.62
N ALA A 23 -6.01 28.77 39.39
CA ALA A 23 -5.92 27.40 38.90
C ALA A 23 -7.16 27.11 38.04
N CYS A 24 -7.00 27.12 36.73
CA CYS A 24 -7.88 26.37 35.82
C CYS A 24 -7.03 25.22 35.29
N GLY A 25 -7.32 24.01 35.79
CA GLY A 25 -6.88 22.80 35.17
C GLY A 25 -7.50 22.70 33.77
N GLY A 26 -6.70 23.00 32.78
CA GLY A 26 -6.96 22.66 31.39
C GLY A 26 -5.93 21.61 31.01
N GLN A 27 -6.42 20.47 30.57
CA GLN A 27 -5.63 19.45 29.90
C GLN A 27 -4.76 20.16 28.85
N ALA A 28 -3.46 19.95 28.91
CA ALA A 28 -2.54 20.35 27.86
C ALA A 28 -2.78 19.44 26.64
N GLY A 29 -3.69 19.86 25.77
CA GLY A 29 -3.63 19.45 24.37
C GLY A 29 -2.42 20.15 23.76
N GLY A 30 -1.53 19.43 23.14
CA GLY A 30 -0.38 19.96 22.45
C GLY A 30 -0.85 20.85 21.27
N GLY A 31 -0.85 22.16 21.47
CA GLY A 31 -1.20 23.13 20.43
C GLY A 31 0.07 23.55 19.67
N GLY A 32 0.68 22.66 18.93
CA GLY A 32 1.57 22.99 17.83
C GLY A 32 0.76 23.50 16.62
N ALA A 33 1.42 24.10 15.64
CA ALA A 33 0.81 24.34 14.34
C ALA A 33 0.46 22.98 13.72
N PRO A 34 -0.63 22.88 12.92
CA PRO A 34 -0.97 21.63 12.25
C PRO A 34 0.17 21.21 11.30
N TYR A 35 0.37 19.89 11.18
CA TYR A 35 1.41 19.31 10.35
C TYR A 35 1.09 19.45 8.86
N THR A 36 2.12 19.74 8.05
CA THR A 36 2.06 19.74 6.59
C THR A 36 2.62 18.43 6.05
N ILE A 37 1.81 17.66 5.33
CA ILE A 37 2.21 16.35 4.80
C ILE A 37 2.32 16.41 3.29
N GLY A 38 3.47 16.05 2.76
CA GLY A 38 3.77 15.98 1.34
C GLY A 38 3.57 14.58 0.77
N ILE A 39 3.02 14.49 -0.45
CA ILE A 39 2.77 13.24 -1.16
C ILE A 39 3.54 13.27 -2.49
N SER A 40 4.41 12.29 -2.72
CA SER A 40 5.05 12.09 -4.03
C SER A 40 4.57 10.80 -4.67
N ASN A 41 3.91 10.92 -5.83
CA ASN A 41 3.42 9.80 -6.62
C ASN A 41 3.75 10.01 -8.10
N PRO A 42 4.60 9.15 -8.72
CA PRO A 42 5.08 9.33 -10.09
C PRO A 42 4.16 8.72 -11.15
N PHE A 43 3.02 8.12 -10.77
CA PHE A 43 2.08 7.46 -11.67
C PHE A 43 0.65 7.87 -11.35
N ILE A 44 -0.12 8.24 -12.39
CA ILE A 44 -1.55 8.54 -12.27
C ILE A 44 -2.42 7.71 -13.22
N SER A 45 -1.80 6.90 -14.07
CA SER A 45 -2.49 6.20 -15.16
C SER A 45 -3.19 4.90 -14.76
N SER A 46 -3.25 4.56 -13.45
CA SER A 46 -3.98 3.40 -12.96
C SER A 46 -5.12 3.76 -12.01
N GLU A 47 -6.19 2.97 -12.03
CA GLU A 47 -7.32 3.10 -11.10
C GLU A 47 -6.87 2.97 -9.65
N TYR A 48 -5.90 2.09 -9.38
CA TYR A 48 -5.27 1.96 -8.07
C TYR A 48 -4.72 3.29 -7.55
N ARG A 49 -3.93 4.00 -8.38
CA ARG A 49 -3.30 5.27 -7.98
C ARG A 49 -4.32 6.41 -7.81
N THR A 50 -5.36 6.42 -8.62
CA THR A 50 -6.45 7.40 -8.48
C THR A 50 -7.22 7.17 -7.17
N GLN A 51 -7.66 5.94 -6.91
CA GLN A 51 -8.36 5.59 -5.67
C GLN A 51 -7.48 5.86 -4.43
N MET A 52 -6.21 5.51 -4.49
CA MET A 52 -5.22 5.75 -3.45
C MET A 52 -5.15 7.23 -3.02
N ILE A 53 -5.07 8.15 -3.98
CA ILE A 53 -5.01 9.59 -3.70
C ILE A 53 -6.36 10.09 -3.15
N ASP A 54 -7.48 9.66 -3.72
CA ASP A 54 -8.82 10.06 -3.26
C ASP A 54 -9.06 9.63 -1.81
N GLU A 55 -8.72 8.39 -1.47
CA GLU A 55 -8.85 7.86 -0.11
C GLU A 55 -7.92 8.55 0.88
N LEU A 56 -6.70 8.90 0.44
CA LEU A 56 -5.74 9.63 1.25
C LEU A 56 -6.26 11.04 1.61
N ILE A 57 -6.81 11.77 0.61
CA ILE A 57 -7.43 13.09 0.82
C ILE A 57 -8.61 12.98 1.79
N GLU A 58 -9.45 11.95 1.64
CA GLU A 58 -10.59 11.75 2.54
C GLU A 58 -10.14 11.41 3.96
N THR A 59 -9.15 10.55 4.11
CA THR A 59 -8.57 10.21 5.42
C THR A 59 -7.95 11.43 6.10
N ASN A 60 -7.29 12.32 5.34
CA ASN A 60 -6.70 13.53 5.93
C ASN A 60 -7.74 14.48 6.50
N LYS A 61 -8.98 14.51 6.00
CA LYS A 61 -10.05 15.37 6.55
C LYS A 61 -10.33 15.06 8.03
N GLU A 62 -10.24 13.79 8.43
CA GLU A 62 -10.40 13.41 9.83
C GLU A 62 -9.34 14.10 10.72
N TYR A 63 -8.09 14.18 10.25
CA TYR A 63 -7.00 14.84 10.98
C TYR A 63 -7.06 16.36 10.90
N MET A 64 -7.56 16.91 9.79
CA MET A 64 -7.85 18.35 9.67
C MET A 64 -8.95 18.77 10.64
N ASP A 65 -10.01 17.98 10.80
CA ASP A 65 -11.10 18.22 11.76
C ASP A 65 -10.61 18.16 13.22
N LEU A 66 -9.57 17.37 13.49
CA LEU A 66 -8.88 17.34 14.79
C LEU A 66 -7.89 18.50 14.97
N GLY A 67 -7.61 19.29 13.92
CA GLY A 67 -6.61 20.36 13.91
C GLY A 67 -5.17 19.85 13.94
N LEU A 68 -4.92 18.61 13.52
CA LEU A 68 -3.60 17.98 13.53
C LEU A 68 -2.86 18.15 12.19
N THR A 69 -3.58 18.24 11.07
CA THR A 69 -2.97 18.42 9.74
C THR A 69 -3.58 19.59 8.98
N GLU A 70 -2.85 20.09 7.98
CA GLU A 70 -3.36 20.96 6.93
C GLU A 70 -3.81 20.15 5.70
N GLU A 71 -4.23 20.84 4.62
CA GLU A 71 -4.40 20.18 3.32
C GLU A 71 -3.10 19.52 2.88
N LEU A 72 -3.19 18.33 2.28
CA LEU A 72 -2.03 17.61 1.76
C LEU A 72 -1.37 18.40 0.61
N VAL A 73 -0.05 18.44 0.60
CA VAL A 73 0.73 18.97 -0.53
C VAL A 73 1.02 17.82 -1.48
N ILE A 74 0.32 17.75 -2.62
CA ILE A 74 0.35 16.58 -3.49
C ILE A 74 1.10 16.89 -4.80
N GLU A 75 2.20 16.20 -5.01
CA GLU A 75 2.93 16.08 -6.27
C GLU A 75 2.62 14.71 -6.89
N SER A 76 1.61 14.66 -7.76
CA SER A 76 1.09 13.40 -8.33
C SER A 76 0.84 13.58 -9.83
N PHE A 77 1.77 13.09 -10.64
CA PHE A 77 1.70 13.12 -12.12
C PHE A 77 2.68 12.11 -12.71
N ASP A 78 2.39 11.64 -13.94
CA ASP A 78 3.25 10.69 -14.62
C ASP A 78 4.63 11.32 -14.89
N THR A 79 5.67 10.68 -14.35
CA THR A 79 7.05 11.14 -14.50
C THR A 79 8.04 9.98 -14.39
N ASP A 80 9.28 10.23 -14.76
CA ASP A 80 10.40 9.31 -14.52
C ASP A 80 11.06 9.55 -13.16
N VAL A 81 12.13 8.81 -12.87
CA VAL A 81 12.89 8.92 -11.61
C VAL A 81 13.41 10.34 -11.38
N ALA A 82 13.91 11.01 -12.43
CA ALA A 82 14.42 12.37 -12.29
C ALA A 82 13.30 13.36 -11.92
N GLY A 83 12.15 13.23 -12.54
CA GLY A 83 10.99 14.05 -12.19
C GLY A 83 10.44 13.72 -10.80
N GLN A 84 10.54 12.47 -10.32
CA GLN A 84 10.15 12.15 -8.95
C GLN A 84 11.12 12.76 -7.93
N ILE A 85 12.41 12.81 -8.22
CA ILE A 85 13.37 13.55 -7.39
C ILE A 85 12.97 15.02 -7.30
N GLU A 86 12.59 15.65 -8.43
CA GLU A 86 12.10 17.03 -8.44
C GLU A 86 10.80 17.21 -7.61
N GLN A 87 9.87 16.25 -7.65
CA GLN A 87 8.68 16.23 -6.78
C GLN A 87 9.09 16.28 -5.30
N ILE A 88 10.01 15.42 -4.89
CA ILE A 88 10.49 15.32 -3.50
C ILE A 88 11.20 16.63 -3.09
N GLU A 89 12.09 17.16 -3.93
CA GLU A 89 12.76 18.45 -3.68
C GLU A 89 11.75 19.60 -3.52
N ASN A 90 10.71 19.63 -4.36
CA ASN A 90 9.65 20.63 -4.26
C ASN A 90 8.90 20.55 -2.93
N LEU A 91 8.57 19.34 -2.47
CA LEU A 91 7.90 19.11 -1.19
C LEU A 91 8.79 19.50 -0.01
N MET A 92 10.08 19.13 -0.04
CA MET A 92 11.06 19.58 0.97
C MET A 92 11.16 21.11 1.03
N ASN A 93 11.25 21.78 -0.13
CA ASN A 93 11.30 23.24 -0.22
C ASN A 93 10.02 23.94 0.28
N GLN A 94 8.88 23.26 0.30
CA GLN A 94 7.63 23.74 0.88
C GLN A 94 7.58 23.55 2.40
N GLY A 95 8.56 22.86 2.98
CA GLY A 95 8.70 22.73 4.43
C GLY A 95 7.70 21.73 5.02
N VAL A 96 7.48 20.61 4.36
CA VAL A 96 6.61 19.54 4.88
C VAL A 96 7.22 18.88 6.12
N ASP A 97 6.37 18.48 7.07
CA ASP A 97 6.80 17.77 8.29
C ASP A 97 6.95 16.26 8.03
N ALA A 98 6.20 15.73 7.09
CA ALA A 98 6.33 14.35 6.63
C ALA A 98 6.22 14.25 5.11
N LEU A 99 6.91 13.25 4.55
CA LEU A 99 6.87 12.83 3.15
C LEU A 99 6.32 11.41 3.06
N LEU A 100 5.21 11.25 2.35
CA LEU A 100 4.67 9.95 1.96
C LEU A 100 5.02 9.73 0.49
N VAL A 101 5.84 8.73 0.19
CA VAL A 101 6.40 8.49 -1.14
C VAL A 101 5.96 7.14 -1.67
N ASN A 102 5.34 7.12 -2.85
CA ASN A 102 5.18 5.90 -3.63
C ASN A 102 6.34 5.82 -4.62
N PRO A 103 7.41 5.06 -4.36
CA PRO A 103 8.61 5.13 -5.18
C PRO A 103 8.41 4.54 -6.57
N GLY A 104 8.87 5.26 -7.58
CA GLY A 104 8.97 4.76 -8.95
C GLY A 104 10.20 3.87 -9.18
N ASP A 105 11.19 3.97 -8.29
CA ASP A 105 12.40 3.14 -8.27
C ASP A 105 12.90 2.99 -6.83
N ALA A 106 13.13 1.75 -6.42
CA ALA A 106 13.45 1.43 -5.03
C ALA A 106 14.91 1.75 -4.61
N VAL A 107 15.77 2.15 -5.54
CA VAL A 107 17.20 2.42 -5.28
C VAL A 107 17.58 3.86 -5.62
N ALA A 108 17.09 4.34 -6.75
CA ALA A 108 17.49 5.66 -7.28
C ALA A 108 17.04 6.84 -6.42
N LEU A 109 16.02 6.63 -5.57
CA LEU A 109 15.49 7.65 -4.66
C LEU A 109 16.21 7.70 -3.30
N ASN A 110 17.05 6.71 -2.97
CA ASN A 110 17.63 6.60 -1.63
C ASN A 110 18.31 7.90 -1.18
N GLN A 111 19.13 8.49 -2.03
CA GLN A 111 19.88 9.69 -1.68
C GLN A 111 18.97 10.86 -1.29
N ILE A 112 17.97 11.18 -2.10
CA ILE A 112 17.09 12.34 -1.82
C ILE A 112 16.19 12.09 -0.60
N LEU A 113 15.81 10.83 -0.32
CA LEU A 113 15.05 10.49 0.87
C LEU A 113 15.89 10.55 2.14
N GLU A 114 17.17 10.14 2.09
CA GLU A 114 18.11 10.30 3.19
C GLU A 114 18.42 11.79 3.45
N GLU A 115 18.49 12.62 2.41
CA GLU A 115 18.60 14.08 2.54
C GLU A 115 17.37 14.67 3.26
N ALA A 116 16.16 14.25 2.90
CA ALA A 116 14.92 14.66 3.58
C ALA A 116 14.92 14.27 5.06
N VAL A 117 15.32 13.03 5.38
CA VAL A 117 15.48 12.56 6.77
C VAL A 117 16.50 13.41 7.52
N ALA A 118 17.64 13.75 6.89
CA ALA A 118 18.69 14.59 7.51
C ALA A 118 18.22 16.03 7.80
N GLU A 119 17.24 16.54 7.04
CA GLU A 119 16.56 17.81 7.29
C GLU A 119 15.51 17.73 8.39
N GLY A 120 15.22 16.53 8.92
CA GLY A 120 14.29 16.31 10.01
C GLY A 120 12.86 16.02 9.55
N ILE A 121 12.65 15.74 8.27
CA ILE A 121 11.37 15.34 7.71
C ILE A 121 11.12 13.85 8.02
N LEU A 122 9.93 13.50 8.49
CA LEU A 122 9.53 12.11 8.61
C LEU A 122 9.27 11.52 7.21
N VAL A 123 10.03 10.51 6.81
CA VAL A 123 9.89 9.89 5.48
C VAL A 123 9.29 8.50 5.59
N ILE A 124 8.18 8.27 4.89
CA ILE A 124 7.53 6.96 4.76
C ILE A 124 7.48 6.58 3.28
N SER A 125 8.14 5.47 2.93
CA SER A 125 7.97 4.82 1.64
C SER A 125 6.78 3.85 1.69
N ILE A 126 5.91 3.89 0.69
CA ILE A 126 4.65 3.15 0.69
C ILE A 126 4.59 2.22 -0.51
N ASP A 127 4.06 1.00 -0.25
CA ASP A 127 3.81 -0.04 -1.26
C ASP A 127 5.10 -0.75 -1.74
N GLN A 128 6.22 -0.04 -1.88
CA GLN A 128 7.51 -0.61 -2.21
C GLN A 128 8.54 -0.31 -1.12
N GLU A 129 9.29 -1.33 -0.70
CA GLU A 129 10.36 -1.16 0.28
C GLU A 129 11.58 -0.49 -0.36
N ILE A 130 12.12 0.50 0.36
CA ILE A 130 13.37 1.18 0.05
C ILE A 130 14.38 0.89 1.15
N GLU A 131 15.63 0.63 0.77
CA GLU A 131 16.77 0.55 1.68
C GLU A 131 17.46 1.92 1.80
N ALA A 132 16.87 2.83 2.60
CA ALA A 132 17.42 4.16 2.86
C ALA A 132 17.44 4.43 4.37
N GLU A 133 18.51 5.09 4.87
CA GLU A 133 18.69 5.32 6.30
C GLU A 133 17.62 6.29 6.84
N GLY A 134 16.92 5.86 7.90
CA GLY A 134 15.87 6.64 8.55
C GLY A 134 14.50 6.63 7.86
N VAL A 135 14.36 5.98 6.73
CA VAL A 135 13.07 5.80 6.04
C VAL A 135 12.31 4.62 6.66
N ILE A 136 11.04 4.84 6.95
CA ILE A 136 10.10 3.79 7.36
C ILE A 136 9.35 3.32 6.11
N ASN A 137 9.29 2.01 5.91
CA ASN A 137 8.48 1.42 4.85
C ASN A 137 7.12 1.00 5.41
N VAL A 138 6.05 1.19 4.64
CA VAL A 138 4.69 0.76 4.98
C VAL A 138 4.08 0.06 3.77
N GLY A 139 3.70 -1.20 3.92
CA GLY A 139 3.17 -1.96 2.79
C GLY A 139 2.64 -3.33 3.17
N HIS A 140 2.05 -4.02 2.20
CA HIS A 140 1.70 -5.42 2.32
C HIS A 140 2.91 -6.31 2.02
N ASP A 141 2.97 -7.46 2.67
CA ASP A 141 3.93 -8.51 2.28
C ASP A 141 3.54 -9.07 0.91
N GLN A 142 4.32 -8.73 -0.12
CA GLN A 142 4.04 -9.11 -1.51
C GLN A 142 4.22 -10.60 -1.76
N TYR A 143 5.12 -11.26 -1.01
CA TYR A 143 5.28 -12.70 -1.06
C TYR A 143 4.05 -13.40 -0.47
N GLU A 144 3.62 -13.00 0.73
CA GLU A 144 2.44 -13.57 1.38
C GLU A 144 1.16 -13.29 0.58
N TRP A 145 1.03 -12.10 -0.02
CA TRP A 145 -0.08 -11.75 -0.89
C TRP A 145 -0.26 -12.77 -2.03
N ALA A 146 0.82 -13.09 -2.74
CA ALA A 146 0.77 -14.04 -3.84
C ALA A 146 0.63 -15.48 -3.34
N LYS A 147 1.29 -15.79 -2.22
CA LYS A 147 1.27 -17.13 -1.63
C LYS A 147 -0.15 -17.57 -1.25
N ILE A 148 -0.98 -16.68 -0.71
CA ILE A 148 -2.37 -16.97 -0.36
C ILE A 148 -3.14 -17.52 -1.57
N SER A 149 -3.10 -16.81 -2.69
CA SER A 149 -3.83 -17.25 -3.90
C SER A 149 -3.18 -18.45 -4.58
N ALA A 150 -1.85 -18.52 -4.59
CA ALA A 150 -1.11 -19.61 -5.20
C ALA A 150 -1.26 -20.93 -4.42
N ASP A 151 -1.22 -20.90 -3.10
CA ASP A 151 -1.46 -22.08 -2.25
C ASP A 151 -2.90 -22.61 -2.44
N TRP A 152 -3.90 -21.72 -2.46
CA TRP A 152 -5.28 -22.10 -2.73
C TRP A 152 -5.41 -22.74 -4.11
N PHE A 153 -4.85 -22.10 -5.13
CA PHE A 153 -4.86 -22.58 -6.52
C PHE A 153 -4.20 -23.96 -6.66
N ALA A 154 -2.99 -24.11 -6.11
CA ALA A 154 -2.24 -25.38 -6.19
C ALA A 154 -2.95 -26.50 -5.43
N ALA A 155 -3.49 -26.23 -4.24
CA ALA A 155 -4.22 -27.20 -3.45
C ALA A 155 -5.53 -27.63 -4.13
N LYS A 156 -6.18 -26.72 -4.87
CA LYS A 156 -7.41 -27.00 -5.60
C LYS A 156 -7.16 -27.80 -6.88
N LEU A 157 -6.15 -27.39 -7.65
CA LEU A 157 -5.81 -28.03 -8.94
C LEU A 157 -5.08 -29.37 -8.76
N GLN A 158 -4.08 -29.43 -7.88
CA GLN A 158 -3.17 -30.56 -7.56
C GLN A 158 -2.31 -31.04 -8.73
N GLU A 159 -2.83 -31.15 -9.94
CA GLU A 159 -2.14 -31.51 -11.18
C GLU A 159 -2.84 -30.85 -12.39
N GLY A 160 -2.12 -30.56 -13.45
CA GLY A 160 -2.65 -29.99 -14.70
C GLY A 160 -1.70 -29.02 -15.37
N ASP A 161 -2.05 -28.64 -16.58
CA ASP A 161 -1.33 -27.69 -17.42
C ASP A 161 -1.82 -26.27 -17.13
N VAL A 162 -0.89 -25.38 -16.73
CA VAL A 162 -1.22 -24.01 -16.33
C VAL A 162 -0.36 -22.97 -17.05
N VAL A 163 -0.87 -21.74 -17.09
CA VAL A 163 -0.11 -20.56 -17.55
C VAL A 163 -0.09 -19.48 -16.45
N LEU A 164 0.93 -18.63 -16.49
CA LEU A 164 1.10 -17.51 -15.56
C LEU A 164 1.07 -16.19 -16.32
N ILE A 165 0.33 -15.20 -15.80
CA ILE A 165 0.36 -13.82 -16.31
C ILE A 165 1.00 -12.95 -15.23
N GLU A 166 2.23 -12.52 -15.48
CA GLU A 166 3.05 -11.75 -14.54
C GLU A 166 2.82 -10.25 -14.66
N GLY A 167 3.22 -9.52 -13.62
CA GLY A 167 3.34 -8.06 -13.68
C GLY A 167 4.53 -7.59 -14.52
N PHE A 168 5.16 -6.49 -14.10
CA PHE A 168 6.41 -6.03 -14.71
C PHE A 168 7.57 -6.92 -14.31
N ILE A 169 8.19 -7.61 -15.27
CA ILE A 169 9.37 -8.45 -15.05
C ILE A 169 10.53 -7.58 -14.55
N GLY A 170 11.17 -8.02 -13.45
CA GLY A 170 12.26 -7.29 -12.79
C GLY A 170 11.77 -6.21 -11.79
N HIS A 171 10.47 -6.05 -11.62
CA HIS A 171 9.92 -5.23 -10.55
C HIS A 171 9.92 -6.03 -9.23
N PRO A 172 10.40 -5.47 -8.10
CA PRO A 172 10.56 -6.21 -6.84
C PRO A 172 9.28 -6.91 -6.36
N ALA A 173 8.12 -6.26 -6.45
CA ALA A 173 6.86 -6.88 -6.08
C ALA A 173 6.52 -8.08 -6.97
N ASN A 174 6.76 -7.98 -8.29
CA ASN A 174 6.55 -9.11 -9.19
C ASN A 174 7.48 -10.29 -8.86
N ASP A 175 8.76 -10.00 -8.62
CA ASP A 175 9.76 -11.04 -8.33
C ASP A 175 9.43 -11.79 -7.02
N LEU A 176 8.98 -11.08 -5.97
CA LEU A 176 8.51 -11.67 -4.73
C LEU A 176 7.25 -12.52 -4.93
N ARG A 177 6.28 -12.02 -5.69
CA ARG A 177 5.03 -12.73 -6.02
C ARG A 177 5.32 -14.00 -6.82
N MET A 178 6.18 -13.93 -7.83
CA MET A 178 6.55 -15.09 -8.64
C MET A 178 7.35 -16.12 -7.84
N SER A 179 8.18 -15.69 -6.90
CA SER A 179 8.85 -16.60 -5.96
C SER A 179 7.84 -17.36 -5.09
N ALA A 180 6.82 -16.66 -4.57
CA ALA A 180 5.76 -17.27 -3.78
C ALA A 180 4.95 -18.30 -4.59
N VAL A 181 4.65 -18.01 -5.86
CA VAL A 181 3.98 -18.97 -6.77
C VAL A 181 4.82 -20.21 -6.98
N ALA A 182 6.13 -20.06 -7.22
CA ALA A 182 7.03 -21.19 -7.38
C ALA A 182 7.08 -22.06 -6.12
N ASP A 183 7.14 -21.45 -4.93
CA ASP A 183 7.14 -22.16 -3.66
C ASP A 183 5.78 -22.84 -3.36
N ALA A 184 4.67 -22.23 -3.74
CA ALA A 184 3.33 -22.80 -3.60
C ALA A 184 3.14 -24.02 -4.53
N PHE A 185 3.70 -24.01 -5.72
CA PHE A 185 3.59 -25.12 -6.68
C PHE A 185 4.59 -26.26 -6.42
N ALA A 186 5.69 -25.99 -5.72
CA ALA A 186 6.73 -26.99 -5.45
C ALA A 186 6.23 -28.31 -4.80
N PRO A 187 5.25 -28.30 -3.87
CA PRO A 187 4.67 -29.52 -3.32
C PRO A 187 3.79 -30.34 -4.31
N TYR A 188 3.42 -29.73 -5.45
CA TYR A 188 2.51 -30.30 -6.45
C TYR A 188 3.21 -30.57 -7.79
N PRO A 189 4.05 -31.62 -7.89
CA PRO A 189 4.86 -31.88 -9.10
C PRO A 189 4.01 -32.25 -10.33
N GLY A 190 2.70 -32.44 -10.18
CA GLY A 190 1.75 -32.61 -11.26
C GLY A 190 1.30 -31.31 -11.93
N ILE A 191 1.56 -30.16 -11.33
CA ILE A 191 1.30 -28.85 -11.94
C ILE A 191 2.43 -28.55 -12.94
N ASN A 192 2.06 -28.37 -14.20
CA ASN A 192 2.98 -28.13 -15.30
C ASN A 192 2.79 -26.70 -15.83
N VAL A 193 3.72 -25.79 -15.55
CA VAL A 193 3.69 -24.42 -16.07
C VAL A 193 4.15 -24.43 -17.51
N LEU A 194 3.22 -24.23 -18.46
CA LEU A 194 3.50 -24.27 -19.91
C LEU A 194 4.15 -22.98 -20.40
N ALA A 195 3.74 -21.84 -19.85
CA ALA A 195 4.24 -20.53 -20.22
C ALA A 195 4.01 -19.52 -19.11
N SER A 196 4.83 -18.45 -19.12
CA SER A 196 4.65 -17.25 -18.31
C SER A 196 4.94 -16.04 -19.19
N GLU A 197 4.02 -15.04 -19.17
CA GLU A 197 4.15 -13.80 -19.95
C GLU A 197 3.72 -12.59 -19.09
N SER A 198 4.30 -11.43 -19.39
CA SER A 198 3.95 -10.18 -18.67
C SER A 198 2.69 -9.55 -19.24
N GLY A 199 1.73 -9.26 -18.36
CA GLY A 199 0.55 -8.44 -18.64
C GLY A 199 0.64 -7.03 -18.09
N PHE A 200 1.78 -6.66 -17.47
CA PHE A 200 2.10 -5.29 -17.00
C PHE A 200 1.10 -4.69 -16.01
N TRP A 201 0.37 -5.53 -15.25
CA TRP A 201 -0.74 -5.15 -14.39
C TRP A 201 -1.85 -4.37 -15.11
N ASP A 202 -1.94 -4.51 -16.43
CA ASP A 202 -2.93 -3.85 -17.29
C ASP A 202 -4.01 -4.84 -17.73
N GLU A 203 -5.27 -4.44 -17.60
CA GLU A 203 -6.44 -5.30 -17.89
C GLU A 203 -6.48 -5.72 -19.35
N ALA A 204 -6.28 -4.78 -20.29
CA ALA A 204 -6.37 -5.07 -21.71
C ALA A 204 -5.22 -5.95 -22.18
N THR A 205 -4.01 -5.74 -21.64
CA THR A 205 -2.84 -6.57 -21.92
C THR A 205 -3.04 -7.98 -21.34
N GLY A 206 -3.55 -8.10 -20.12
CA GLY A 206 -3.90 -9.37 -19.51
C GLY A 206 -4.92 -10.16 -20.34
N GLN A 207 -5.93 -9.48 -20.88
CA GLN A 207 -6.90 -10.08 -21.80
C GLN A 207 -6.27 -10.59 -23.09
N GLN A 208 -5.35 -9.81 -23.68
CA GLN A 208 -4.65 -10.22 -24.90
C GLN A 208 -3.75 -11.43 -24.63
N VAL A 209 -2.93 -11.39 -23.57
CA VAL A 209 -2.03 -12.50 -23.19
C VAL A 209 -2.83 -13.78 -22.93
N MET A 210 -3.95 -13.70 -22.21
CA MET A 210 -4.79 -14.87 -21.98
C MET A 210 -5.43 -15.41 -23.27
N SER A 211 -5.84 -14.52 -24.17
CA SER A 211 -6.36 -14.93 -25.49
C SER A 211 -5.31 -15.69 -26.31
N ASP A 212 -4.07 -15.23 -26.28
CA ASP A 212 -2.93 -15.88 -26.97
C ASP A 212 -2.61 -17.24 -26.32
N PHE A 213 -2.66 -17.33 -25.00
CA PHE A 213 -2.49 -18.61 -24.30
C PHE A 213 -3.59 -19.62 -24.63
N LEU A 214 -4.86 -19.22 -24.67
CA LEU A 214 -5.96 -20.10 -25.04
C LEU A 214 -5.85 -20.60 -26.49
N ALA A 215 -5.33 -19.77 -27.39
CA ALA A 215 -5.07 -20.17 -28.77
C ALA A 215 -3.89 -21.16 -28.89
N ALA A 216 -2.83 -20.97 -28.08
CA ALA A 216 -1.66 -21.84 -28.09
C ALA A 216 -1.86 -23.14 -27.30
N TYR A 217 -2.64 -23.08 -26.21
CA TYR A 217 -2.87 -24.17 -25.27
C TYR A 217 -4.37 -24.37 -25.03
N PRO A 218 -5.09 -25.03 -25.94
CA PRO A 218 -6.56 -25.11 -25.88
C PRO A 218 -7.11 -25.97 -24.73
N ASN A 219 -6.27 -26.68 -24.01
CA ASN A 219 -6.67 -27.58 -22.90
C ASN A 219 -5.99 -27.17 -21.59
N LEU A 220 -6.07 -25.88 -21.23
CA LEU A 220 -5.54 -25.40 -19.95
C LEU A 220 -6.42 -25.87 -18.80
N ASP A 221 -5.81 -26.32 -17.70
CA ASP A 221 -6.49 -26.68 -16.47
C ASP A 221 -6.63 -25.49 -15.51
N GLY A 222 -5.75 -24.48 -15.63
CA GLY A 222 -5.82 -23.27 -14.83
C GLY A 222 -4.88 -22.16 -15.26
N TYR A 223 -5.05 -20.99 -14.65
CA TYR A 223 -4.12 -19.88 -14.79
C TYR A 223 -4.01 -19.08 -13.49
N TRP A 224 -2.79 -18.63 -13.20
CA TRP A 224 -2.52 -17.72 -12.10
C TRP A 224 -2.14 -16.35 -12.64
N THR A 225 -2.65 -15.30 -12.04
CA THR A 225 -2.38 -13.91 -12.45
C THR A 225 -2.43 -12.97 -11.25
N GLN A 226 -2.08 -11.71 -11.45
CA GLN A 226 -1.98 -10.66 -10.43
C GLN A 226 -2.82 -9.45 -10.82
N ASP A 227 -3.42 -8.80 -9.81
CA ASP A 227 -4.05 -7.49 -9.89
C ASP A 227 -4.96 -7.30 -11.12
N GLY A 228 -4.92 -6.12 -11.75
CA GLY A 228 -5.79 -5.72 -12.85
C GLY A 228 -5.89 -6.69 -14.04
N MET A 229 -4.88 -7.52 -14.25
CA MET A 229 -4.86 -8.51 -15.32
C MET A 229 -5.92 -9.61 -15.14
N ALA A 230 -6.33 -9.89 -13.91
CA ALA A 230 -7.27 -10.97 -13.60
C ALA A 230 -8.64 -10.79 -14.28
N ILE A 231 -9.11 -9.55 -14.37
CA ILE A 231 -10.38 -9.22 -15.04
C ILE A 231 -10.29 -9.53 -16.52
N GLY A 232 -9.28 -8.99 -17.20
CA GLY A 232 -9.07 -9.21 -18.63
C GLY A 232 -8.85 -10.68 -18.96
N ALA A 233 -8.09 -11.41 -18.14
CA ALA A 233 -7.88 -12.84 -18.31
C ALA A 233 -9.20 -13.62 -18.20
N LEU A 234 -10.03 -13.33 -17.20
CA LEU A 234 -11.34 -13.98 -17.04
C LEU A 234 -12.29 -13.64 -18.21
N GLU A 235 -12.32 -12.39 -18.66
CA GLU A 235 -13.11 -11.98 -19.84
C GLU A 235 -12.67 -12.74 -21.12
N ALA A 236 -11.36 -12.94 -21.31
CA ALA A 236 -10.85 -13.76 -22.43
C ALA A 236 -11.32 -15.21 -22.34
N VAL A 237 -11.29 -15.80 -21.15
CA VAL A 237 -11.77 -17.18 -20.92
C VAL A 237 -13.28 -17.28 -21.16
N ILE A 238 -14.07 -16.33 -20.65
CA ILE A 238 -15.53 -16.28 -20.90
C ILE A 238 -15.83 -16.19 -22.40
N ALA A 239 -15.11 -15.31 -23.12
CA ALA A 239 -15.28 -15.12 -24.57
C ALA A 239 -14.90 -16.38 -25.38
N ALA A 240 -13.85 -17.09 -24.98
CA ALA A 240 -13.42 -18.33 -25.64
C ALA A 240 -14.30 -19.53 -25.29
N ASN A 241 -14.96 -19.49 -24.12
CA ASN A 241 -15.85 -20.54 -23.61
C ASN A 241 -15.27 -21.97 -23.72
N PRO A 242 -14.07 -22.21 -23.15
CA PRO A 242 -13.45 -23.53 -23.18
C PRO A 242 -14.24 -24.54 -22.32
N ASP A 243 -14.20 -25.83 -22.69
CA ASP A 243 -14.79 -26.93 -21.93
C ASP A 243 -13.79 -28.08 -21.77
N PRO A 244 -13.25 -28.30 -20.54
CA PRO A 244 -13.58 -27.63 -19.29
C PRO A 244 -13.04 -26.19 -19.21
N MET A 245 -13.64 -25.37 -18.36
CA MET A 245 -13.17 -24.03 -18.04
C MET A 245 -11.94 -24.11 -17.13
N PRO A 246 -10.81 -23.43 -17.44
CA PRO A 246 -9.65 -23.44 -16.59
C PRO A 246 -9.91 -22.74 -15.25
N LEU A 247 -9.33 -23.26 -14.16
CA LEU A 247 -9.40 -22.68 -12.83
C LEU A 247 -8.73 -21.28 -12.81
N PRO A 248 -9.45 -20.20 -12.46
CA PRO A 248 -8.91 -18.85 -12.42
C PRO A 248 -8.39 -18.45 -11.04
N VAL A 249 -7.46 -17.47 -11.01
CA VAL A 249 -7.20 -16.63 -9.86
C VAL A 249 -7.64 -15.21 -10.17
N GLY A 250 -8.24 -14.54 -9.19
CA GLY A 250 -8.86 -13.24 -9.35
C GLY A 250 -8.19 -12.10 -8.60
N GLU A 251 -8.78 -10.94 -8.74
CA GLU A 251 -8.44 -9.71 -8.02
C GLU A 251 -9.62 -9.27 -7.16
N ALA A 252 -9.38 -8.78 -5.95
CA ALA A 252 -10.43 -8.21 -5.10
C ALA A 252 -10.80 -6.79 -5.56
N ARG A 253 -11.48 -6.72 -6.72
CA ARG A 253 -12.04 -5.54 -7.36
C ARG A 253 -13.51 -5.79 -7.68
N VAL A 254 -14.33 -4.77 -7.57
CA VAL A 254 -15.78 -4.88 -7.75
C VAL A 254 -16.16 -5.48 -9.11
N LYS A 255 -15.49 -5.07 -10.19
CA LYS A 255 -15.72 -5.66 -11.54
C LYS A 255 -15.47 -7.16 -11.55
N PHE A 256 -14.39 -7.63 -10.92
CA PHE A 256 -14.11 -9.07 -10.84
C PHE A 256 -15.17 -9.81 -10.02
N LEU A 257 -15.60 -9.25 -8.88
CA LEU A 257 -16.65 -9.85 -8.06
C LEU A 257 -18.00 -9.93 -8.80
N LYS A 258 -18.33 -8.93 -9.64
CA LYS A 258 -19.52 -8.97 -10.51
C LYS A 258 -19.41 -10.06 -11.57
N LEU A 259 -18.26 -10.20 -12.23
CA LEU A 259 -18.01 -11.31 -13.16
C LEU A 259 -18.11 -12.67 -12.45
N TRP A 260 -17.60 -12.78 -11.24
CA TRP A 260 -17.72 -13.98 -10.42
C TRP A 260 -19.19 -14.31 -10.14
N ALA A 261 -20.00 -13.33 -9.74
CA ALA A 261 -21.45 -13.52 -9.54
C ALA A 261 -22.16 -13.99 -10.82
N GLU A 262 -21.85 -13.38 -11.98
CA GLU A 262 -22.39 -13.79 -13.28
C GLU A 262 -21.98 -15.21 -13.67
N MET A 263 -20.75 -15.60 -13.34
CA MET A 263 -20.28 -16.98 -13.59
C MET A 263 -21.00 -18.00 -12.71
N LEU A 264 -21.28 -17.69 -11.44
CA LEU A 264 -22.04 -18.54 -10.55
C LEU A 264 -23.49 -18.74 -11.01
N GLU A 265 -24.10 -17.72 -11.65
CA GLU A 265 -25.44 -17.88 -12.26
C GLU A 265 -25.45 -18.89 -13.43
N GLN A 266 -24.35 -18.97 -14.18
CA GLN A 266 -24.20 -19.86 -15.34
C GLN A 266 -23.68 -21.25 -14.95
N ASN A 267 -22.75 -21.28 -13.99
CA ASN A 267 -22.10 -22.47 -13.46
C ASN A 267 -22.02 -22.38 -11.93
N PRO A 268 -22.92 -22.98 -11.18
CA PRO A 268 -22.92 -22.96 -9.72
C PRO A 268 -21.66 -23.58 -9.07
N ASP A 269 -20.89 -24.36 -9.84
CA ASP A 269 -19.63 -24.97 -9.38
C ASP A 269 -18.41 -24.13 -9.74
N PHE A 270 -18.60 -22.90 -10.24
CA PHE A 270 -17.49 -21.98 -10.52
C PHE A 270 -16.78 -21.57 -9.24
N GLU A 271 -15.47 -21.71 -9.22
CA GLU A 271 -14.63 -21.37 -8.07
C GLU A 271 -13.45 -20.51 -8.51
N THR A 272 -13.10 -19.57 -7.67
CA THR A 272 -11.91 -18.73 -7.77
C THR A 272 -11.56 -18.18 -6.40
N ILE A 273 -10.40 -17.54 -6.28
CA ILE A 273 -9.97 -16.76 -5.13
C ILE A 273 -9.58 -15.37 -5.60
N ALA A 274 -9.86 -14.35 -4.81
CA ALA A 274 -9.42 -12.98 -5.09
C ALA A 274 -8.77 -12.37 -3.85
N VAL A 275 -7.55 -11.84 -4.01
CA VAL A 275 -6.78 -11.24 -2.91
C VAL A 275 -6.66 -9.74 -3.18
N ALA A 276 -6.90 -8.92 -2.15
CA ALA A 276 -6.82 -7.48 -2.29
C ALA A 276 -5.36 -6.98 -2.25
N ASN A 277 -4.96 -6.27 -3.29
CA ASN A 277 -3.85 -5.33 -3.25
C ASN A 277 -4.45 -3.95 -3.00
N ALA A 278 -4.49 -3.54 -1.73
CA ALA A 278 -5.38 -2.47 -1.29
C ALA A 278 -4.74 -1.07 -1.42
N PRO A 279 -5.34 -0.12 -2.17
CA PRO A 279 -4.85 1.26 -2.25
C PRO A 279 -4.92 2.01 -0.91
N GLY A 280 -5.76 1.57 0.02
CA GLY A 280 -5.87 2.10 1.38
C GLY A 280 -4.61 2.02 2.25
N VAL A 281 -3.56 1.32 1.77
CA VAL A 281 -2.24 1.31 2.40
C VAL A 281 -1.69 2.71 2.62
N ASN A 282 -1.90 3.64 1.67
CA ASN A 282 -1.47 5.03 1.79
C ASN A 282 -2.22 5.78 2.90
N SER A 283 -3.52 5.58 3.02
CA SER A 283 -4.33 6.14 4.09
C SER A 283 -3.91 5.63 5.46
N THR A 284 -3.59 4.33 5.56
CA THR A 284 -3.03 3.74 6.78
C THR A 284 -1.65 4.33 7.11
N ALA A 285 -0.79 4.52 6.09
CA ALA A 285 0.51 5.16 6.24
C ALA A 285 0.39 6.64 6.70
N LEU A 286 -0.60 7.39 6.20
CA LEU A 286 -0.90 8.73 6.69
C LEU A 286 -1.23 8.71 8.19
N ARG A 287 -2.07 7.77 8.64
CA ARG A 287 -2.41 7.63 10.06
C ARG A 287 -1.16 7.37 10.90
N ILE A 288 -0.31 6.44 10.45
CA ILE A 288 0.98 6.14 11.10
C ILE A 288 1.86 7.39 11.16
N ALA A 289 1.97 8.14 10.05
CA ALA A 289 2.76 9.37 10.00
C ALA A 289 2.30 10.40 11.04
N VAL A 290 0.99 10.64 11.15
CA VAL A 290 0.46 11.60 12.11
C VAL A 290 0.71 11.16 13.54
N GLU A 291 0.53 9.88 13.88
CA GLU A 291 0.80 9.39 15.23
C GLU A 291 2.30 9.48 15.60
N LEU A 292 3.20 9.25 14.64
CA LEU A 292 4.66 9.46 14.82
C LEU A 292 5.00 10.94 15.02
N LEU A 293 4.38 11.85 14.24
CA LEU A 293 4.56 13.30 14.40
C LEU A 293 4.01 13.80 15.74
N GLU A 294 2.94 13.20 16.26
CA GLU A 294 2.42 13.46 17.61
C GLU A 294 3.35 12.92 18.73
N GLY A 295 4.47 12.28 18.36
CA GLY A 295 5.48 11.79 19.28
C GLY A 295 5.21 10.42 19.88
N LYS A 296 4.30 9.65 19.29
CA LYS A 296 4.10 8.25 19.68
C LYS A 296 5.26 7.39 19.18
N GLU A 297 5.53 6.31 19.90
CA GLU A 297 6.58 5.36 19.57
C GLU A 297 5.96 4.04 19.06
N LEU A 298 6.55 3.47 18.01
CA LEU A 298 6.15 2.15 17.53
C LEU A 298 6.41 1.07 18.58
N SER A 299 5.51 0.13 18.70
CA SER A 299 5.66 -1.03 19.57
C SER A 299 6.88 -1.86 19.19
N ALA A 300 7.51 -2.48 20.18
CA ALA A 300 8.65 -3.34 19.94
C ALA A 300 8.30 -4.51 19.02
N GLY A 301 9.06 -4.67 17.91
CA GLY A 301 8.88 -5.77 16.97
C GLY A 301 7.88 -5.48 15.84
N VAL A 302 7.33 -4.27 15.74
CA VAL A 302 6.48 -3.86 14.62
C VAL A 302 7.25 -3.78 13.30
N LEU A 303 8.50 -3.31 13.37
CA LEU A 303 9.34 -3.21 12.17
C LEU A 303 9.86 -4.58 11.74
N GLY A 304 9.60 -4.93 10.50
CA GLY A 304 10.00 -6.17 9.82
C GLY A 304 10.37 -5.91 8.37
N GLY A 305 9.93 -6.79 7.45
CA GLY A 305 10.23 -6.69 6.03
C GLY A 305 11.67 -7.06 5.68
N GLN A 306 12.04 -6.88 4.42
CA GLN A 306 13.36 -7.26 3.90
C GLN A 306 14.51 -6.50 4.58
N TYR A 307 14.30 -5.23 4.91
CA TYR A 307 15.32 -4.34 5.49
C TYR A 307 15.16 -4.12 7.01
N GLY A 308 14.13 -4.71 7.63
CA GLY A 308 13.86 -4.51 9.06
C GLY A 308 13.31 -3.12 9.41
N THR A 309 12.81 -2.39 8.43
CA THR A 309 12.27 -1.02 8.55
C THR A 309 10.81 -0.93 8.09
N THR A 310 10.16 -2.06 7.83
CA THR A 310 8.81 -2.11 7.26
C THR A 310 7.76 -2.36 8.31
N ILE A 311 6.74 -1.53 8.34
CA ILE A 311 5.46 -1.81 8.98
C ILE A 311 4.62 -2.60 7.99
N VAL A 312 4.43 -3.88 8.27
CA VAL A 312 3.65 -4.78 7.41
C VAL A 312 2.17 -4.61 7.75
N ILE A 313 1.40 -4.13 6.78
CA ILE A 313 -0.05 -3.97 6.92
C ILE A 313 -0.74 -5.28 6.54
N PRO A 314 -1.71 -5.77 7.34
CA PRO A 314 -2.49 -6.96 6.99
C PRO A 314 -3.18 -6.82 5.63
N ILE A 315 -3.27 -7.92 4.89
CA ILE A 315 -4.06 -7.99 3.65
C ILE A 315 -5.54 -7.95 4.05
N PRO A 316 -6.31 -6.93 3.60
CA PRO A 316 -7.63 -6.68 4.18
C PRO A 316 -8.70 -7.66 3.71
N TYR A 317 -8.61 -8.12 2.46
CA TYR A 317 -9.60 -9.01 1.88
C TYR A 317 -8.94 -10.18 1.16
N VAL A 318 -9.34 -11.36 1.57
CA VAL A 318 -9.15 -12.62 0.83
C VAL A 318 -10.54 -13.18 0.57
N VAL A 319 -11.00 -13.02 -0.67
CA VAL A 319 -12.32 -13.47 -1.09
C VAL A 319 -12.21 -14.89 -1.62
N THR A 320 -12.90 -15.81 -0.98
CA THR A 320 -12.94 -17.23 -1.32
C THR A 320 -14.38 -17.65 -1.60
N PRO A 321 -14.65 -18.84 -2.16
CA PRO A 321 -16.02 -19.32 -2.34
C PRO A 321 -16.86 -19.28 -1.05
N GLU A 322 -16.23 -19.46 0.11
CA GLU A 322 -16.91 -19.53 1.41
C GLU A 322 -17.42 -18.17 1.92
N ASN A 323 -16.75 -17.06 1.57
CA ASN A 323 -17.12 -15.71 2.03
C ASN A 323 -17.57 -14.78 0.88
N PHE A 324 -17.62 -15.29 -0.36
CA PHE A 324 -17.94 -14.49 -1.54
C PHE A 324 -19.26 -13.72 -1.40
N GLU A 325 -20.33 -14.39 -0.96
CA GLU A 325 -21.66 -13.78 -0.84
C GLU A 325 -21.68 -12.60 0.14
N GLU A 326 -20.95 -12.70 1.25
CA GLU A 326 -20.83 -11.64 2.26
C GLU A 326 -20.10 -10.45 1.67
N VAL A 327 -18.90 -10.67 1.12
CA VAL A 327 -18.07 -9.60 0.54
C VAL A 327 -18.76 -8.98 -0.68
N TYR A 328 -19.34 -9.78 -1.55
CA TYR A 328 -20.08 -9.26 -2.72
C TYR A 328 -21.28 -8.39 -2.30
N ALA A 329 -22.04 -8.81 -1.28
CA ALA A 329 -23.16 -8.00 -0.79
C ALA A 329 -22.73 -6.62 -0.27
N GLU A 330 -21.54 -6.52 0.31
CA GLU A 330 -20.97 -5.27 0.82
C GLU A 330 -20.56 -4.32 -0.34
N PHE A 331 -19.92 -4.86 -1.39
CA PHE A 331 -19.26 -4.03 -2.40
C PHE A 331 -20.00 -3.93 -3.75
N LYS A 332 -21.00 -4.73 -4.05
CA LYS A 332 -21.67 -4.81 -5.38
C LYS A 332 -22.20 -3.47 -5.90
N ASP A 333 -22.54 -2.54 -5.02
CA ASP A 333 -23.09 -1.22 -5.37
C ASP A 333 -22.00 -0.15 -5.59
N TYR A 334 -20.71 -0.50 -5.37
CA TYR A 334 -19.59 0.36 -5.68
C TYR A 334 -19.29 0.37 -7.19
N PRO A 335 -18.56 1.38 -7.70
CA PRO A 335 -18.11 1.41 -9.09
C PRO A 335 -17.29 0.17 -9.47
N ASP A 336 -17.35 -0.24 -10.72
CA ASP A 336 -16.60 -1.41 -11.23
C ASP A 336 -15.08 -1.27 -11.02
N SER A 337 -14.56 -0.04 -11.09
CA SER A 337 -13.15 0.29 -10.88
C SER A 337 -12.70 0.19 -9.42
N TYR A 338 -13.61 0.10 -8.45
CA TYR A 338 -13.27 0.13 -7.04
C TYR A 338 -12.54 -1.14 -6.61
N LEU A 339 -11.31 -0.96 -6.10
CA LEU A 339 -10.53 -2.01 -5.44
C LEU A 339 -10.93 -2.08 -3.96
N LEU A 340 -11.07 -3.28 -3.42
CA LEU A 340 -11.39 -3.47 -2.00
C LEU A 340 -10.22 -2.96 -1.15
N SER A 341 -10.41 -1.84 -0.51
CA SER A 341 -9.30 -1.02 -0.01
C SER A 341 -8.87 -1.37 1.42
N GLY A 342 -9.80 -1.59 2.34
CA GLY A 342 -9.49 -1.99 3.71
C GLY A 342 -8.59 -1.00 4.47
N ILE A 343 -8.96 0.28 4.47
CA ILE A 343 -8.25 1.30 5.25
C ILE A 343 -8.39 0.99 6.74
N MET A 344 -7.28 0.82 7.46
CA MET A 344 -7.31 0.69 8.91
C MET A 344 -7.79 1.98 9.55
N THR A 345 -8.69 1.87 10.52
CA THR A 345 -9.11 3.00 11.35
C THR A 345 -7.96 3.50 12.22
N ARG A 346 -8.09 4.69 12.79
CA ARG A 346 -7.11 5.23 13.72
C ARG A 346 -6.91 4.31 14.94
N ASP A 347 -8.00 3.77 15.50
CA ASP A 347 -7.94 2.90 16.66
C ASP A 347 -7.24 1.57 16.34
N GLU A 348 -7.45 1.01 15.15
CA GLU A 348 -6.73 -0.19 14.69
C GLU A 348 -5.24 0.09 14.52
N VAL A 349 -4.86 1.22 13.91
CA VAL A 349 -3.47 1.63 13.77
C VAL A 349 -2.80 1.79 15.14
N LEU A 350 -3.47 2.43 16.10
CA LEU A 350 -2.96 2.62 17.45
C LEU A 350 -2.78 1.28 18.19
N SER A 351 -3.77 0.42 18.08
CA SER A 351 -3.74 -0.90 18.73
C SER A 351 -2.66 -1.81 18.14
N GLU A 352 -2.55 -1.84 16.81
CA GLU A 352 -1.66 -2.78 16.12
C GLU A 352 -0.20 -2.33 16.16
N PHE A 353 0.06 -1.03 15.96
CA PHE A 353 1.42 -0.56 15.75
C PHE A 353 1.99 0.25 16.93
N PHE A 354 1.16 0.78 17.81
CA PHE A 354 1.61 1.63 18.94
C PHE A 354 1.29 1.04 20.31
N GLY A 355 0.50 -0.05 20.39
CA GLY A 355 0.20 -0.76 21.63
C GLY A 355 -0.72 0.02 22.58
N GLU A 356 -1.59 0.86 22.06
CA GLU A 356 -2.56 1.70 22.80
C GLU A 356 -3.99 1.12 22.76
#